data_8a03b89c632713cba7fd95e7f07981a1
#
_entry.id   8a03b89c632713cba7fd95e7f07981a1
#
_cell.length_a   1.000
_cell.length_b   1.000
_cell.length_c   1.000
_cell.angle_alpha   90.00
_cell.angle_beta   90.00
_cell.angle_gamma   90.00
#
_symmetry.space_group_name_H-M   'P 1'
#
loop_
_entity.id
_entity.type
_entity.pdbx_description
1 polymer ?
#
loop_
_entity_poly.entity_id
_entity_poly.type
_entity_poly.pdbx_seq_one_letter_code
_entity_poly.pdbx_strand_id
1 'polypeptide(L)'
;EAGHLTAAERVRPPATLAGDRLMSGFYANELLLKLLQRNDPHPALFDAYAILIERLYAPDHDPGRALRLFEKRLLDELGWGLNLEHEATSGEPLEPARSYRYGIEGGAEPVDGVAEGTLIFCGASLLSLAREELDDQRSLADARRLLRAALDRLLDGRPLRTREVALEMRAHAGKADGG
;
A
#
# COMPACT_ATOMS: atom_id res chain seq x y z
N GLU A 1 3.49 -32.53 0.94
CA GLU A 1 3.23 -32.94 -0.46
C GLU A 1 3.19 -31.71 -1.33
N ALA A 2 4.06 -31.65 -2.34
CA ALA A 2 4.01 -30.58 -3.33
C ALA A 2 2.82 -30.85 -4.26
N GLY A 3 1.80 -29.99 -4.19
CA GLY A 3 0.68 -30.03 -5.11
C GLY A 3 1.16 -29.71 -6.53
N HIS A 4 0.87 -30.61 -7.48
CA HIS A 4 1.11 -30.35 -8.90
C HIS A 4 -0.13 -29.70 -9.51
N LEU A 5 0.03 -28.49 -10.08
CA LEU A 5 -0.99 -27.87 -10.90
C LEU A 5 -1.09 -28.65 -12.22
N THR A 6 -2.16 -29.43 -12.40
CA THR A 6 -2.36 -30.27 -13.58
C THR A 6 -3.09 -29.54 -14.72
N ALA A 7 -3.82 -28.47 -14.41
CA ALA A 7 -4.46 -27.61 -15.40
C ALA A 7 -4.72 -26.23 -14.80
N ALA A 8 -4.64 -25.19 -15.62
CA ALA A 8 -5.07 -23.85 -15.29
C ALA A 8 -6.04 -23.38 -16.38
N GLU A 9 -7.29 -23.10 -16.01
CA GLU A 9 -8.30 -22.57 -16.91
C GLU A 9 -8.40 -21.06 -16.76
N ARG A 10 -8.40 -20.35 -17.90
CA ARG A 10 -8.53 -18.91 -17.91
C ARG A 10 -10.00 -18.54 -17.81
N VAL A 11 -10.40 -17.95 -16.68
CA VAL A 11 -11.80 -17.59 -16.40
C VAL A 11 -12.26 -16.33 -17.18
N ARG A 12 -11.33 -15.47 -17.63
CA ARG A 12 -11.65 -14.24 -18.39
C ARG A 12 -10.71 -14.06 -19.58
N PRO A 13 -11.18 -13.44 -20.70
CA PRO A 13 -10.29 -13.04 -21.78
C PRO A 13 -9.24 -12.03 -21.25
N PRO A 14 -8.03 -12.01 -21.83
CA PRO A 14 -6.97 -11.12 -21.36
C PRO A 14 -7.34 -9.67 -21.63
N ALA A 15 -7.89 -8.97 -20.63
CA ALA A 15 -7.80 -7.53 -20.64
C ALA A 15 -6.31 -7.17 -20.43
N THR A 16 -5.79 -6.26 -21.22
CA THR A 16 -4.40 -5.87 -21.10
C THR A 16 -4.31 -4.70 -20.12
N LEU A 17 -3.64 -4.92 -19.00
CA LEU A 17 -3.26 -3.80 -18.13
C LEU A 17 -2.20 -2.97 -18.82
N ALA A 18 -2.31 -1.64 -18.71
CA ALA A 18 -1.36 -0.69 -19.26
C ALA A 18 -1.02 0.42 -18.23
N GLY A 19 0.08 1.12 -18.46
CA GLY A 19 0.48 2.26 -17.63
C GLY A 19 0.58 1.94 -16.14
N ASP A 20 0.04 2.82 -15.30
CA ASP A 20 0.11 2.72 -13.85
C ASP A 20 -0.59 1.48 -13.28
N ARG A 21 -1.61 0.97 -13.95
CA ARG A 21 -2.31 -0.25 -13.55
C ARG A 21 -1.42 -1.49 -13.69
N LEU A 22 -0.67 -1.59 -14.79
CA LEU A 22 0.29 -2.66 -15.02
C LEU A 22 1.44 -2.57 -14.01
N MET A 23 1.97 -1.39 -13.78
CA MET A 23 3.03 -1.16 -12.79
C MET A 23 2.59 -1.50 -11.36
N SER A 24 1.35 -1.19 -11.02
CA SER A 24 0.76 -1.58 -9.72
C SER A 24 0.68 -3.10 -9.54
N GLY A 25 0.32 -3.83 -10.59
CA GLY A 25 0.31 -5.30 -10.59
C GLY A 25 1.72 -5.88 -10.41
N PHE A 26 2.71 -5.39 -11.15
CA PHE A 26 4.10 -5.82 -10.98
C PHE A 26 4.64 -5.52 -9.60
N TYR A 27 4.34 -4.35 -9.06
CA TYR A 27 4.76 -3.96 -7.72
C TYR A 27 4.15 -4.88 -6.65
N ALA A 28 2.86 -5.19 -6.73
CA ALA A 28 2.22 -6.13 -5.81
C ALA A 28 2.86 -7.53 -5.89
N ASN A 29 3.13 -8.02 -7.10
CA ASN A 29 3.81 -9.30 -7.30
C ASN A 29 5.22 -9.29 -6.69
N GLU A 30 5.98 -8.22 -6.86
CA GLU A 30 7.32 -8.11 -6.30
C GLU A 30 7.29 -8.09 -4.76
N LEU A 31 6.31 -7.40 -4.14
CA LEU A 31 6.12 -7.43 -2.70
C LEU A 31 5.86 -8.85 -2.19
N LEU A 32 4.92 -9.56 -2.81
CA LEU A 32 4.60 -10.95 -2.44
C LEU A 32 5.82 -11.86 -2.54
N LEU A 33 6.57 -11.77 -3.64
CA LEU A 33 7.77 -12.58 -3.86
C LEU A 33 8.90 -12.29 -2.86
N LYS A 34 8.98 -11.06 -2.34
CA LYS A 34 10.04 -10.66 -1.40
C LYS A 34 9.68 -10.89 0.05
N LEU A 35 8.40 -10.82 0.39
CA LEU A 35 7.93 -10.81 1.78
C LEU A 35 7.35 -12.15 2.22
N LEU A 36 6.81 -12.97 1.29
CA LEU A 36 6.26 -14.27 1.64
C LEU A 36 7.32 -15.37 1.58
N GLN A 37 7.19 -16.32 2.49
CA GLN A 37 7.97 -17.53 2.49
C GLN A 37 7.27 -18.64 1.69
N ARG A 38 8.05 -19.53 1.08
CA ARG A 38 7.49 -20.67 0.38
C ARG A 38 6.81 -21.61 1.38
N ASN A 39 5.65 -22.12 0.99
CA ASN A 39 4.83 -23.07 1.77
C ASN A 39 4.22 -22.48 3.06
N ASP A 40 4.17 -21.16 3.19
CA ASP A 40 3.42 -20.49 4.25
C ASP A 40 2.07 -20.03 3.66
N PRO A 41 0.94 -20.63 4.05
CA PRO A 41 -0.35 -20.32 3.45
C PRO A 41 -0.93 -19.05 4.06
N HIS A 42 -1.23 -18.07 3.20
CA HIS A 42 -1.91 -16.81 3.53
C HIS A 42 -3.22 -16.68 2.73
N PRO A 43 -4.31 -17.41 3.08
CA PRO A 43 -5.54 -17.39 2.29
C PRO A 43 -6.19 -16.01 2.20
N ALA A 44 -6.23 -15.25 3.30
CA ALA A 44 -6.78 -13.90 3.30
C ALA A 44 -5.97 -12.92 2.42
N LEU A 45 -4.65 -13.10 2.35
CA LEU A 45 -3.81 -12.31 1.44
C LEU A 45 -4.03 -12.69 -0.02
N PHE A 46 -4.30 -13.96 -0.31
CA PHE A 46 -4.67 -14.39 -1.66
C PHE A 46 -5.97 -13.71 -2.11
N ASP A 47 -6.98 -13.63 -1.24
CA ASP A 47 -8.23 -12.92 -1.52
C ASP A 47 -8.00 -11.42 -1.73
N ALA A 48 -7.18 -10.79 -0.89
CA ALA A 48 -6.81 -9.38 -1.04
C ALA A 48 -6.09 -9.10 -2.38
N TYR A 49 -5.21 -10.01 -2.80
CA TYR A 49 -4.54 -9.94 -4.10
C TYR A 49 -5.53 -10.11 -5.27
N ALA A 50 -6.44 -11.06 -5.18
CA ALA A 50 -7.48 -11.26 -6.21
C ALA A 50 -8.35 -10.01 -6.38
N ILE A 51 -8.77 -9.40 -5.27
CA ILE A 51 -9.51 -8.13 -5.25
C ILE A 51 -8.69 -7.00 -5.88
N LEU A 52 -7.39 -6.88 -5.55
CA LEU A 52 -6.52 -5.89 -6.20
C LEU A 52 -6.51 -6.08 -7.72
N ILE A 53 -6.25 -7.29 -8.20
CA ILE A 53 -6.19 -7.58 -9.63
C ILE A 53 -7.53 -7.26 -10.31
N GLU A 54 -8.65 -7.60 -9.71
CA GLU A 54 -9.97 -7.26 -10.23
C GLU A 54 -10.15 -5.74 -10.37
N ARG A 55 -9.80 -4.96 -9.34
CA ARG A 55 -9.88 -3.49 -9.34
C ARG A 55 -8.91 -2.85 -10.34
N LEU A 56 -7.73 -3.45 -10.57
CA LEU A 56 -6.80 -2.97 -11.59
C LEU A 56 -7.35 -3.17 -13.01
N TYR A 57 -8.21 -4.16 -13.25
CA TYR A 57 -8.89 -4.35 -14.53
C TYR A 57 -10.15 -3.47 -14.69
N ALA A 58 -10.75 -3.02 -13.61
CA ALA A 58 -11.95 -2.20 -13.64
C ALA A 58 -11.60 -0.73 -13.92
N PRO A 59 -12.12 -0.12 -15.02
CA PRO A 59 -11.72 1.24 -15.42
C PRO A 59 -12.19 2.33 -14.45
N ASP A 60 -13.26 2.08 -13.73
CA ASP A 60 -13.91 2.96 -12.77
C ASP A 60 -13.26 2.97 -11.38
N HIS A 61 -12.28 2.08 -11.13
CA HIS A 61 -11.56 2.04 -9.87
C HIS A 61 -10.23 2.78 -9.95
N ASP A 62 -9.92 3.54 -8.90
CA ASP A 62 -8.60 4.17 -8.73
C ASP A 62 -7.54 3.10 -8.40
N PRO A 63 -6.53 2.90 -9.27
CA PRO A 63 -5.48 1.92 -9.03
C PRO A 63 -4.61 2.27 -7.82
N GLY A 64 -4.46 3.57 -7.51
CA GLY A 64 -3.72 4.02 -6.33
C GLY A 64 -4.40 3.60 -5.04
N ARG A 65 -5.72 3.82 -4.93
CA ARG A 65 -6.53 3.38 -3.79
C ARG A 65 -6.50 1.85 -3.65
N ALA A 66 -6.75 1.13 -4.73
CA ALA A 66 -6.73 -0.33 -4.72
C ALA A 66 -5.40 -0.88 -4.20
N LEU A 67 -4.29 -0.27 -4.62
CA LEU A 67 -2.96 -0.66 -4.18
C LEU A 67 -2.73 -0.37 -2.69
N ARG A 68 -3.19 0.78 -2.17
CA ARG A 68 -3.07 1.10 -0.72
C ARG A 68 -3.81 0.10 0.15
N LEU A 69 -5.02 -0.29 -0.25
CA LEU A 69 -5.79 -1.28 0.49
C LEU A 69 -5.11 -2.65 0.50
N PHE A 70 -4.52 -3.06 -0.62
CA PHE A 70 -3.73 -4.28 -0.68
C PHE A 70 -2.48 -4.21 0.21
N GLU A 71 -1.72 -3.10 0.19
CA GLU A 71 -0.54 -2.92 1.04
C GLU A 71 -0.87 -2.98 2.53
N LYS A 72 -1.99 -2.36 2.94
CA LYS A 72 -2.48 -2.44 4.32
C LYS A 72 -2.76 -3.89 4.71
N ARG A 73 -3.50 -4.63 3.88
CA ARG A 73 -3.81 -6.04 4.13
C ARG A 73 -2.56 -6.91 4.17
N LEU A 74 -1.59 -6.64 3.30
CA LEU A 74 -0.31 -7.34 3.32
C LEU A 74 0.43 -7.14 4.65
N LEU A 75 0.50 -5.92 5.17
CA LEU A 75 1.10 -5.62 6.47
C LEU A 75 0.35 -6.32 7.61
N ASP A 76 -0.97 -6.26 7.61
CA ASP A 76 -1.82 -6.92 8.61
C ASP A 76 -1.56 -8.44 8.65
N GLU A 77 -1.55 -9.11 7.51
CA GLU A 77 -1.32 -10.55 7.37
C GLU A 77 0.10 -10.99 7.77
N LEU A 78 1.08 -10.10 7.61
CA LEU A 78 2.47 -10.35 8.03
C LEU A 78 2.74 -10.00 9.49
N GLY A 79 1.71 -9.59 10.26
CA GLY A 79 1.85 -9.21 11.67
C GLY A 79 2.45 -7.83 11.90
N TRP A 80 2.48 -6.99 10.86
CA TRP A 80 2.94 -5.60 10.90
C TRP A 80 1.78 -4.60 10.81
N GLY A 81 0.60 -4.98 11.29
CA GLY A 81 -0.58 -4.13 11.31
C GLY A 81 -0.32 -2.79 12.01
N LEU A 82 -0.80 -1.71 11.40
CA LEU A 82 -0.61 -0.36 11.91
C LEU A 82 -1.75 0.03 12.85
N ASN A 83 -1.43 0.57 14.04
CA ASN A 83 -2.45 1.19 14.91
C ASN A 83 -2.83 2.56 14.35
N LEU A 84 -3.97 2.63 13.67
CA LEU A 84 -4.46 3.81 12.96
C LEU A 84 -5.63 4.52 13.65
N GLU A 85 -6.07 4.03 14.80
CA GLU A 85 -7.28 4.50 15.46
C GLU A 85 -7.03 5.12 16.82
N HIS A 86 -5.91 4.77 17.48
CA HIS A 86 -5.61 5.21 18.84
C HIS A 86 -4.20 5.80 18.96
N GLU A 87 -4.05 6.74 19.87
CA GLU A 87 -2.74 7.27 20.26
C GLU A 87 -1.87 6.19 20.91
N ALA A 88 -0.59 6.17 20.57
CA ALA A 88 0.33 5.14 21.04
C ALA A 88 0.58 5.18 22.55
N THR A 89 0.61 6.38 23.13
CA THR A 89 0.98 6.58 24.54
C THR A 89 -0.24 6.60 25.46
N SER A 90 -1.31 7.31 25.08
CA SER A 90 -2.51 7.47 25.92
C SER A 90 -3.54 6.36 25.71
N GLY A 91 -3.55 5.73 24.52
CA GLY A 91 -4.60 4.80 24.10
C GLY A 91 -5.91 5.49 23.73
N GLU A 92 -5.96 6.82 23.76
CA GLU A 92 -7.16 7.59 23.38
C GLU A 92 -7.41 7.49 21.87
N PRO A 93 -8.67 7.57 21.42
CA PRO A 93 -8.98 7.61 20.00
C PRO A 93 -8.33 8.82 19.29
N LEU A 94 -7.89 8.61 18.05
CA LEU A 94 -7.34 9.71 17.26
C LEU A 94 -8.41 10.77 16.96
N GLU A 95 -8.05 12.03 17.14
CA GLU A 95 -8.88 13.18 16.78
C GLU A 95 -8.67 13.54 15.30
N PRO A 96 -9.73 13.58 14.46
CA PRO A 96 -9.59 13.84 13.03
C PRO A 96 -8.85 15.14 12.68
N ALA A 97 -9.04 16.19 13.49
CA ALA A 97 -8.45 17.52 13.22
C ALA A 97 -7.03 17.70 13.76
N ARG A 98 -6.54 16.76 14.57
CA ARG A 98 -5.22 16.83 15.19
C ARG A 98 -4.13 16.25 14.28
N SER A 99 -2.91 16.75 14.44
CA SER A 99 -1.73 16.21 13.75
C SER A 99 -1.00 15.19 14.63
N TYR A 100 -0.49 14.14 14.00
CA TYR A 100 0.22 13.05 14.66
C TYR A 100 1.54 12.75 13.97
N ARG A 101 2.60 12.57 14.76
CA ARG A 101 3.83 11.93 14.30
C ARG A 101 3.62 10.42 14.39
N TYR A 102 3.89 9.72 13.30
CA TYR A 102 3.71 8.27 13.26
C TYR A 102 5.05 7.54 13.31
N GLY A 103 5.28 6.78 14.38
CA GLY A 103 6.36 5.81 14.46
C GLY A 103 5.89 4.46 13.92
N ILE A 104 6.62 3.85 12.99
CA ILE A 104 6.18 2.59 12.36
C ILE A 104 5.99 1.46 13.39
N GLU A 105 6.83 1.41 14.41
CA GLU A 105 6.72 0.42 15.50
C GLU A 105 5.95 0.96 16.72
N GLY A 106 5.91 2.27 16.90
CA GLY A 106 5.32 2.93 18.06
C GLY A 106 3.87 3.38 17.89
N GLY A 107 3.44 3.64 16.66
CA GLY A 107 2.11 4.19 16.36
C GLY A 107 2.06 5.71 16.33
N ALA A 108 0.85 6.27 16.52
CA ALA A 108 0.56 7.70 16.40
C ALA A 108 0.79 8.44 17.73
N GLU A 109 1.61 9.48 17.73
CA GLU A 109 1.82 10.37 18.87
C GLU A 109 1.34 11.79 18.50
N PRO A 110 0.56 12.46 19.37
CA PRO A 110 0.08 13.79 19.08
C PRO A 110 1.23 14.78 18.96
N VAL A 111 1.06 15.77 18.07
CA VAL A 111 2.03 16.84 17.87
C VAL A 111 1.36 18.18 18.17
N ASP A 112 1.97 18.96 19.06
CA ASP A 112 1.50 20.29 19.39
C ASP A 112 2.02 21.32 18.37
N GLY A 113 1.12 22.12 17.81
CA GLY A 113 1.43 23.16 16.83
C GLY A 113 1.58 22.66 15.40
N VAL A 114 2.13 23.53 14.54
CA VAL A 114 2.41 23.20 13.14
C VAL A 114 3.69 22.39 13.08
N ALA A 115 3.55 21.10 12.86
CA ALA A 115 4.69 20.21 12.67
C ALA A 115 4.80 19.79 11.21
N GLU A 116 6.00 19.86 10.67
CA GLU A 116 6.34 19.37 9.33
C GLU A 116 7.27 18.18 9.45
N GLY A 117 7.12 17.23 8.54
CA GLY A 117 7.99 16.06 8.50
C GLY A 117 7.43 14.94 7.66
N THR A 118 8.27 13.97 7.37
CA THR A 118 7.95 12.88 6.44
C THR A 118 6.83 11.97 6.97
N LEU A 119 6.74 11.75 8.28
CA LEU A 119 5.77 10.87 8.93
C LEU A 119 4.86 11.65 9.89
N ILE A 120 4.44 12.84 9.48
CA ILE A 120 3.39 13.61 10.16
C ILE A 120 2.13 13.56 9.32
N PHE A 121 1.02 13.21 9.95
CA PHE A 121 -0.27 12.97 9.32
C PHE A 121 -1.38 13.64 10.11
N CYS A 122 -2.44 14.03 9.42
CA CYS A 122 -3.70 14.42 10.04
C CYS A 122 -4.43 13.18 10.56
N GLY A 123 -5.07 13.26 11.72
CA GLY A 123 -5.87 12.17 12.25
C GLY A 123 -6.96 11.69 11.29
N ALA A 124 -7.58 12.61 10.54
CA ALA A 124 -8.55 12.25 9.51
C ALA A 124 -7.96 11.30 8.45
N SER A 125 -6.71 11.52 8.00
CA SER A 125 -6.05 10.66 7.02
C SER A 125 -5.74 9.26 7.59
N LEU A 126 -5.32 9.17 8.84
CA LEU A 126 -5.06 7.89 9.52
C LEU A 126 -6.35 7.09 9.69
N LEU A 127 -7.42 7.74 10.17
CA LEU A 127 -8.74 7.15 10.33
C LEU A 127 -9.36 6.72 8.99
N SER A 128 -9.16 7.49 7.93
CA SER A 128 -9.59 7.13 6.58
C SER A 128 -8.91 5.85 6.08
N LEU A 129 -7.60 5.69 6.36
CA LEU A 129 -6.87 4.46 6.06
C LEU A 129 -7.34 3.29 6.93
N ALA A 130 -7.61 3.52 8.22
CA ALA A 130 -8.16 2.51 9.13
C ALA A 130 -9.47 1.91 8.59
N ARG A 131 -10.37 2.78 8.15
CA ARG A 131 -11.70 2.42 7.60
C ARG A 131 -11.68 1.99 6.14
N GLU A 132 -10.52 2.02 5.48
CA GLU A 132 -10.34 1.67 4.06
C GLU A 132 -11.16 2.58 3.10
N GLU A 133 -11.43 3.82 3.52
CA GLU A 133 -12.20 4.80 2.75
C GLU A 133 -11.35 5.44 1.64
N LEU A 134 -10.31 6.19 1.98
CA LEU A 134 -9.33 6.82 1.08
C LEU A 134 -9.98 7.55 -0.12
N ASP A 135 -11.08 8.26 0.13
CA ASP A 135 -11.89 8.87 -0.91
C ASP A 135 -11.35 10.25 -1.36
N ASP A 136 -10.50 10.88 -0.55
CA ASP A 136 -9.87 12.14 -0.87
C ASP A 136 -8.38 12.01 -1.18
N GLN A 137 -7.86 12.95 -1.98
CA GLN A 137 -6.45 12.91 -2.43
C GLN A 137 -5.44 13.04 -1.30
N ARG A 138 -5.76 13.78 -0.22
CA ARG A 138 -4.87 13.94 0.92
C ARG A 138 -4.71 12.62 1.67
N SER A 139 -5.82 11.99 2.03
CA SER A 139 -5.82 10.68 2.70
C SER A 139 -5.11 9.61 1.87
N LEU A 140 -5.30 9.63 0.55
CA LEU A 140 -4.61 8.72 -0.36
C LEU A 140 -3.10 8.98 -0.41
N ALA A 141 -2.68 10.25 -0.45
CA ALA A 141 -1.26 10.62 -0.44
C ALA A 141 -0.58 10.27 0.90
N ASP A 142 -1.27 10.53 2.01
CA ASP A 142 -0.81 10.21 3.36
C ASP A 142 -0.69 8.70 3.56
N ALA A 143 -1.70 7.93 3.15
CA ALA A 143 -1.65 6.47 3.15
C ALA A 143 -0.45 5.93 2.35
N ARG A 144 -0.19 6.49 1.16
CA ARG A 144 0.98 6.12 0.35
C ARG A 144 2.30 6.37 1.09
N ARG A 145 2.44 7.51 1.78
CA ARG A 145 3.67 7.83 2.53
C ARG A 145 3.87 6.87 3.71
N LEU A 146 2.81 6.65 4.48
CA LEU A 146 2.84 5.79 5.65
C LEU A 146 3.12 4.32 5.29
N LEU A 147 2.32 3.75 4.38
CA LEU A 147 2.47 2.36 3.96
C LEU A 147 3.82 2.10 3.29
N ARG A 148 4.33 3.08 2.52
CA ARG A 148 5.68 2.99 1.97
C ARG A 148 6.74 2.89 3.06
N ALA A 149 6.67 3.73 4.10
CA ALA A 149 7.62 3.69 5.21
C ALA A 149 7.55 2.36 5.97
N ALA A 150 6.35 1.84 6.21
CA ALA A 150 6.15 0.54 6.85
C ALA A 150 6.72 -0.61 6.01
N LEU A 151 6.45 -0.63 4.70
CA LEU A 151 6.98 -1.64 3.79
C LEU A 151 8.51 -1.54 3.65
N ASP A 152 9.08 -0.33 3.62
CA ASP A 152 10.53 -0.14 3.56
C ASP A 152 11.21 -0.69 4.82
N ARG A 153 10.58 -0.53 6.00
CA ARG A 153 11.05 -1.14 7.25
C ARG A 153 11.01 -2.68 7.18
N LEU A 154 9.92 -3.24 6.67
CA LEU A 154 9.74 -4.69 6.54
C LEU A 154 10.68 -5.30 5.47
N LEU A 155 10.96 -4.57 4.41
CA LEU A 155 11.88 -4.98 3.35
C LEU A 155 13.35 -5.00 3.80
N ASP A 156 13.68 -4.29 4.88
CA ASP A 156 15.03 -4.26 5.48
C ASP A 156 16.14 -3.99 4.44
N GLY A 157 15.98 -2.90 3.71
CA GLY A 157 16.94 -2.47 2.69
C GLY A 157 16.90 -3.24 1.36
N ARG A 158 16.02 -4.24 1.20
CA ARG A 158 15.84 -4.94 -0.08
C ARG A 158 15.14 -4.03 -1.09
N PRO A 159 15.80 -3.60 -2.19
CA PRO A 159 15.22 -2.66 -3.14
C PRO A 159 14.06 -3.31 -3.91
N LEU A 160 13.11 -2.49 -4.33
CA LEU A 160 12.03 -2.90 -5.23
C LEU A 160 12.33 -2.38 -6.65
N ARG A 161 12.59 -3.28 -7.58
CA ARG A 161 12.88 -2.95 -9.00
C ARG A 161 11.73 -2.19 -9.67
N THR A 162 10.50 -2.52 -9.32
CA THR A 162 9.33 -1.83 -9.84
C THR A 162 9.30 -0.36 -9.45
N ARG A 163 9.83 0.03 -8.29
CA ARG A 163 9.98 1.44 -7.89
C ARG A 163 11.07 2.16 -8.70
N GLU A 164 12.18 1.49 -8.99
CA GLU A 164 13.26 2.03 -9.81
C GLU A 164 12.75 2.31 -11.24
N VAL A 165 12.11 1.32 -11.86
CA VAL A 165 11.51 1.45 -13.20
C VAL A 165 10.47 2.57 -13.24
N ALA A 166 9.60 2.68 -12.24
CA ALA A 166 8.60 3.74 -12.17
C ALA A 166 9.22 5.14 -12.08
N LEU A 167 10.35 5.29 -11.40
CA LEU A 167 11.10 6.55 -11.34
C LEU A 167 11.75 6.89 -12.69
N GLU A 168 12.36 5.91 -13.34
CA GLU A 168 12.95 6.08 -14.68
C GLU A 168 11.90 6.48 -15.71
N MET A 169 10.74 5.83 -15.73
CA MET A 169 9.63 6.15 -16.64
C MET A 169 9.16 7.60 -16.45
N ARG A 170 9.01 8.07 -15.21
CA ARG A 170 8.62 9.46 -14.91
C ARG A 170 9.68 10.47 -15.35
N ALA A 171 10.96 10.15 -15.14
CA ALA A 171 12.06 11.00 -15.57
C ALA A 171 12.12 11.15 -17.11
N HIS A 172 11.75 10.09 -17.86
CA HIS A 172 11.67 10.13 -19.32
C HIS A 172 10.44 10.90 -19.81
N ALA A 173 9.27 10.72 -19.18
CA ALA A 173 8.06 11.45 -19.53
C ALA A 173 8.23 12.96 -19.32
N GLY A 174 8.84 13.40 -18.21
CA GLY A 174 9.10 14.81 -17.95
C GLY A 174 10.11 15.48 -18.92
N LYS A 175 10.93 14.69 -19.62
CA LYS A 175 11.83 15.20 -20.67
C LYS A 175 11.16 15.33 -22.03
N ALA A 176 10.10 14.58 -22.28
CA ALA A 176 9.36 14.62 -23.55
C ALA A 176 8.40 15.82 -23.64
N ASP A 177 7.90 16.32 -22.49
CA ASP A 177 6.97 17.47 -22.43
C ASP A 177 7.68 18.84 -22.36
N GLY A 178 9.02 18.87 -22.29
CA GLY A 178 9.84 20.10 -22.17
C GLY A 178 10.69 20.44 -23.41
N GLY A 179 10.41 19.82 -24.60
CA GLY A 179 11.13 20.00 -25.83
C GLY A 179 10.35 20.72 -26.92
#